data_975f0432789a943853f19260c4546ef5
#
_entry.id   975f0432789a943853f19260c4546ef5
#
_cell.length_a   1.000
_cell.length_b   1.000
_cell.length_c   1.000
_cell.angle_alpha   90.00
_cell.angle_beta   90.00
_cell.angle_gamma   90.00
#
_symmetry.space_group_name_H-M   'P 1'
#
loop_
_entity.id
_entity.type
_entity.pdbx_description
1 polymer ?
#
loop_
_entity_poly.entity_id
_entity_poly.type
_entity_poly.pdbx_seq_one_letter_code
_entity_poly.pdbx_strand_id
1 'polypeptide(L)'
;MNKFRTHNCNELRKEKVGHEVTLSGWINKKRDHGNLLFIDLRDNYGVTQCIIDKDNSNFKKLEKIQLETVIKIEGKVVKRSNDSINKEIKTGEIEIQIENFELLGSCKELPLPVFTDQEYSEEIRLKYRFLDLRRQEMHENIILRSKVISFIRSNISSKNMKITVYISYLLAYNSLQVINFS
;
A
#
# COMPACT_ATOMS: atom_id res chain seq x y z
N MET A 1 2.91 -7.42 21.10
CA MET A 1 3.44 -7.82 19.78
C MET A 1 2.27 -7.97 18.82
N ASN A 2 2.32 -7.43 17.61
CA ASN A 2 1.21 -7.53 16.68
C ASN A 2 1.13 -8.96 16.14
N LYS A 3 -0.02 -9.62 16.23
CA LYS A 3 -0.25 -11.02 15.79
C LYS A 3 0.01 -11.23 14.28
N PHE A 4 -0.15 -10.17 13.49
CA PHE A 4 -0.15 -10.27 12.03
C PHE A 4 1.17 -9.86 11.38
N ARG A 5 2.05 -9.11 12.06
CA ARG A 5 3.32 -8.67 11.50
C ARG A 5 4.35 -8.34 12.57
N THR A 6 5.62 -8.58 12.23
CA THR A 6 6.78 -8.13 13.02
C THR A 6 7.29 -6.78 12.52
N HIS A 7 7.22 -6.53 11.21
CA HIS A 7 7.69 -5.33 10.52
C HIS A 7 6.64 -4.85 9.51
N ASN A 8 6.73 -3.59 9.07
CA ASN A 8 5.97 -3.09 7.95
C ASN A 8 6.73 -3.26 6.61
N CYS A 9 6.01 -3.11 5.48
CA CYS A 9 6.58 -3.31 4.13
C CYS A 9 7.57 -2.21 3.68
N ASN A 10 7.97 -1.29 4.53
CA ASN A 10 8.96 -0.26 4.24
C ASN A 10 10.09 -0.19 5.28
N GLU A 11 10.11 -1.09 6.23
CA GLU A 11 10.99 -1.01 7.41
C GLU A 11 12.28 -1.82 7.24
N LEU A 12 12.21 -2.88 6.43
CA LEU A 12 13.33 -3.81 6.26
C LEU A 12 14.46 -3.20 5.43
N ARG A 13 15.69 -3.45 5.87
CA ARG A 13 16.94 -3.02 5.22
C ARG A 13 17.97 -4.14 5.28
N LYS A 14 19.15 -3.91 4.68
CA LYS A 14 20.27 -4.87 4.62
C LYS A 14 20.68 -5.41 5.98
N GLU A 15 20.58 -4.63 7.04
CA GLU A 15 20.95 -5.00 8.40
C GLU A 15 20.09 -6.15 8.96
N LYS A 16 18.94 -6.37 8.34
CA LYS A 16 18.00 -7.43 8.71
C LYS A 16 18.17 -8.73 7.90
N VAL A 17 19.13 -8.77 6.99
CA VAL A 17 19.41 -10.00 6.23
C VAL A 17 19.71 -11.18 7.16
N GLY A 18 19.07 -12.31 6.90
CA GLY A 18 19.16 -13.52 7.72
C GLY A 18 18.10 -13.61 8.82
N HIS A 19 17.36 -12.54 9.14
CA HIS A 19 16.31 -12.58 10.14
C HIS A 19 15.01 -13.18 9.57
N GLU A 20 14.30 -13.91 10.40
CA GLU A 20 12.92 -14.32 10.15
C GLU A 20 11.97 -13.17 10.43
N VAL A 21 11.04 -12.92 9.51
CA VAL A 21 10.08 -11.81 9.61
C VAL A 21 8.69 -12.27 9.21
N THR A 22 7.71 -11.60 9.77
CA THR A 22 6.30 -11.73 9.38
C THR A 22 5.84 -10.40 8.82
N LEU A 23 5.33 -10.41 7.59
CA LEU A 23 4.71 -9.26 6.93
C LEU A 23 3.26 -9.55 6.61
N SER A 24 2.41 -8.53 6.64
CA SER A 24 1.03 -8.63 6.18
C SER A 24 0.69 -7.45 5.29
N GLY A 25 -0.01 -7.71 4.20
CA GLY A 25 -0.35 -6.69 3.23
C GLY A 25 -1.17 -7.23 2.06
N TRP A 26 -1.35 -6.39 1.07
CA TRP A 26 -2.01 -6.70 -0.18
C TRP A 26 -1.01 -7.18 -1.23
N ILE A 27 -1.38 -8.17 -2.03
CA ILE A 27 -0.62 -8.57 -3.22
C ILE A 27 -0.77 -7.47 -4.27
N ASN A 28 0.28 -6.67 -4.47
CA ASN A 28 0.29 -5.55 -5.40
C ASN A 28 0.60 -5.97 -6.84
N LYS A 29 1.65 -6.77 -7.02
CA LYS A 29 2.05 -7.34 -8.31
C LYS A 29 2.50 -8.78 -8.12
N LYS A 30 2.33 -9.59 -9.18
CA LYS A 30 2.89 -10.94 -9.28
C LYS A 30 3.61 -11.08 -10.61
N ARG A 31 4.74 -11.77 -10.60
CA ARG A 31 5.53 -12.09 -11.80
C ARG A 31 6.01 -13.51 -11.66
N ASP A 32 5.59 -14.35 -12.59
CA ASP A 32 6.03 -15.74 -12.68
C ASP A 32 7.22 -15.84 -13.63
N HIS A 33 8.31 -16.40 -13.16
CA HIS A 33 9.53 -16.68 -13.92
C HIS A 33 9.79 -18.20 -14.02
N GLY A 34 8.72 -18.99 -13.98
CA GLY A 34 8.75 -20.44 -14.14
C GLY A 34 9.16 -21.21 -12.87
N ASN A 35 10.34 -20.96 -12.34
CA ASN A 35 10.82 -21.60 -11.11
C ASN A 35 10.67 -20.71 -9.87
N LEU A 36 10.46 -19.42 -10.08
CA LEU A 36 10.34 -18.41 -9.02
C LEU A 36 9.08 -17.58 -9.25
N LEU A 37 8.27 -17.40 -8.23
CA LEU A 37 7.18 -16.45 -8.22
C LEU A 37 7.59 -15.25 -7.37
N PHE A 38 7.60 -14.08 -7.99
CA PHE A 38 7.82 -12.79 -7.32
C PHE A 38 6.50 -12.16 -6.95
N ILE A 39 6.39 -11.71 -5.73
CA ILE A 39 5.21 -11.05 -5.17
C ILE A 39 5.65 -9.74 -4.56
N ASP A 40 5.13 -8.62 -5.05
CA ASP A 40 5.27 -7.33 -4.42
C ASP A 40 4.16 -7.21 -3.37
N LEU A 41 4.51 -7.33 -2.09
CA LEU A 41 3.59 -7.17 -0.97
C LEU A 41 3.58 -5.70 -0.53
N ARG A 42 2.40 -5.12 -0.43
CA ARG A 42 2.21 -3.71 -0.08
C ARG A 42 1.39 -3.56 1.19
N ASP A 43 1.79 -2.63 2.01
CA ASP A 43 0.97 -2.11 3.11
C ASP A 43 0.82 -0.57 3.00
N ASN A 44 0.36 0.08 4.06
CA ASN A 44 0.23 1.55 4.11
C ASN A 44 1.57 2.28 4.14
N TYR A 45 2.67 1.59 4.44
CA TYR A 45 4.00 2.18 4.62
C TYR A 45 4.90 2.04 3.40
N GLY A 46 4.64 1.05 2.55
CA GLY A 46 5.41 0.81 1.35
C GLY A 46 5.24 -0.57 0.74
N VAL A 47 6.26 -0.97 -0.02
CA VAL A 47 6.27 -2.23 -0.77
C VAL A 47 7.53 -3.01 -0.45
N THR A 48 7.40 -4.33 -0.27
CA THR A 48 8.54 -5.26 -0.17
C THR A 48 8.33 -6.41 -1.15
N GLN A 49 9.36 -6.73 -1.92
CA GLN A 49 9.34 -7.91 -2.79
C GLN A 49 9.53 -9.17 -1.96
N CYS A 50 8.71 -10.17 -2.24
CA CYS A 50 8.80 -11.50 -1.70
C CYS A 50 8.97 -12.50 -2.84
N ILE A 51 9.70 -13.58 -2.59
CA ILE A 51 9.95 -14.64 -3.57
C ILE A 51 9.56 -16.00 -2.98
N ILE A 52 9.07 -16.88 -3.83
CA ILE A 52 8.81 -18.27 -3.48
C ILE A 52 9.28 -19.19 -4.60
N ASP A 53 9.99 -20.23 -4.22
CA ASP A 53 10.48 -21.27 -5.12
C ASP A 53 9.38 -22.25 -5.49
N LYS A 54 9.44 -22.82 -6.69
CA LYS A 54 8.49 -23.81 -7.21
C LYS A 54 8.44 -25.08 -6.35
N ASP A 55 9.54 -25.40 -5.67
CA ASP A 55 9.64 -26.57 -4.80
C ASP A 55 8.86 -26.40 -3.47
N ASN A 56 8.50 -25.17 -3.15
CA ASN A 56 7.67 -24.89 -1.97
C ASN A 56 6.22 -25.32 -2.23
N SER A 57 5.66 -26.10 -1.29
CA SER A 57 4.28 -26.60 -1.36
C SER A 57 3.20 -25.53 -1.52
N ASN A 58 3.52 -24.29 -1.12
CA ASN A 58 2.63 -23.14 -1.18
C ASN A 58 2.66 -22.42 -2.54
N PHE A 59 3.63 -22.72 -3.42
CA PHE A 59 3.80 -22.05 -4.70
C PHE A 59 2.50 -22.04 -5.53
N LYS A 60 1.94 -23.23 -5.79
CA LYS A 60 0.72 -23.39 -6.60
C LYS A 60 -0.50 -22.68 -6.00
N LYS A 61 -0.55 -22.52 -4.68
CA LYS A 61 -1.62 -21.79 -4.01
C LYS A 61 -1.45 -20.28 -4.23
N LEU A 62 -0.24 -19.75 -4.01
CA LEU A 62 0.09 -18.32 -4.20
C LEU A 62 -0.05 -17.89 -5.67
N GLU A 63 0.33 -18.75 -6.62
CA GLU A 63 0.17 -18.50 -8.04
C GLU A 63 -1.29 -18.19 -8.43
N LYS A 64 -2.25 -18.89 -7.85
CA LYS A 64 -3.69 -18.75 -8.15
C LYS A 64 -4.38 -17.60 -7.43
N ILE A 65 -3.76 -17.03 -6.40
CA ILE A 65 -4.37 -15.95 -5.62
C ILE A 65 -4.48 -14.68 -6.46
N GLN A 66 -5.60 -13.98 -6.38
CA GLN A 66 -5.85 -12.72 -7.09
C GLN A 66 -5.03 -11.57 -6.49
N LEU A 67 -4.73 -10.56 -7.32
CA LEU A 67 -4.17 -9.29 -6.85
C LEU A 67 -5.12 -8.65 -5.83
N GLU A 68 -4.59 -7.77 -4.99
CA GLU A 68 -5.31 -7.11 -3.88
C GLU A 68 -5.86 -8.06 -2.80
N THR A 69 -5.54 -9.35 -2.87
CA THR A 69 -5.78 -10.26 -1.77
C THR A 69 -4.87 -9.94 -0.60
N VAL A 70 -5.41 -9.98 0.62
CA VAL A 70 -4.65 -9.76 1.85
C VAL A 70 -4.05 -11.07 2.32
N ILE A 71 -2.74 -11.08 2.46
CA ILE A 71 -2.00 -12.25 2.94
C ILE A 71 -1.05 -11.86 4.09
N LYS A 72 -0.78 -12.83 4.94
CA LYS A 72 0.35 -12.81 5.88
C LYS A 72 1.43 -13.72 5.33
N ILE A 73 2.66 -13.27 5.31
CA ILE A 73 3.84 -14.01 4.84
C ILE A 73 4.80 -14.17 6.01
N GLU A 74 5.32 -15.37 6.17
CA GLU A 74 6.41 -15.69 7.07
C GLU A 74 7.59 -16.15 6.22
N GLY A 75 8.77 -15.60 6.48
CA GLY A 75 9.94 -15.93 5.69
C GLY A 75 11.19 -15.20 6.16
N LYS A 76 12.27 -15.45 5.43
CA LYS A 76 13.61 -14.96 5.75
C LYS A 76 14.01 -13.79 4.85
N VAL A 77 14.58 -12.76 5.43
CA VAL A 77 15.15 -11.64 4.69
C VAL A 77 16.43 -12.09 3.98
N VAL A 78 16.47 -11.95 2.65
CA VAL A 78 17.63 -12.25 1.84
C VAL A 78 18.08 -11.02 1.06
N LYS A 79 19.38 -10.95 0.76
CA LYS A 79 19.95 -9.88 -0.06
C LYS A 79 19.70 -10.18 -1.52
N ARG A 80 19.24 -9.19 -2.28
CA ARG A 80 19.16 -9.31 -3.74
C ARG A 80 20.54 -9.33 -4.40
N SER A 81 20.64 -9.98 -5.56
CA SER A 81 21.82 -9.86 -6.42
C SER A 81 21.97 -8.40 -6.88
N ASN A 82 23.19 -7.97 -7.14
CA ASN A 82 23.45 -6.58 -7.55
C ASN A 82 22.68 -6.17 -8.80
N ASP A 83 22.44 -7.12 -9.72
CA ASP A 83 21.72 -6.89 -10.98
C ASP A 83 20.18 -6.79 -10.79
N SER A 84 19.67 -7.26 -9.65
CA SER A 84 18.24 -7.26 -9.35
C SER A 84 17.80 -6.18 -8.35
N ILE A 85 18.72 -5.29 -7.93
CA ILE A 85 18.43 -4.19 -7.03
C ILE A 85 17.43 -3.23 -7.69
N ASN A 86 16.30 -2.98 -7.01
CA ASN A 86 15.32 -2.00 -7.45
C ASN A 86 15.48 -0.69 -6.67
N LYS A 87 15.95 0.36 -7.35
CA LYS A 87 16.18 1.69 -6.75
C LYS A 87 14.89 2.49 -6.53
N GLU A 88 13.77 2.08 -7.09
CA GLU A 88 12.49 2.78 -6.97
C GLU A 88 11.80 2.53 -5.63
N ILE A 89 12.12 1.42 -4.96
CA ILE A 89 11.55 1.08 -3.65
C ILE A 89 12.64 1.09 -2.58
N LYS A 90 12.30 1.58 -1.40
CA LYS A 90 13.25 1.70 -0.28
C LYS A 90 13.79 0.37 0.24
N THR A 91 13.04 -0.71 0.04
CA THR A 91 13.42 -2.09 0.38
C THR A 91 14.09 -2.82 -0.77
N GLY A 92 14.45 -2.13 -1.86
CA GLY A 92 14.87 -2.72 -3.12
C GLY A 92 16.20 -3.48 -3.13
N GLU A 93 16.96 -3.42 -2.04
CA GLU A 93 18.22 -4.16 -1.85
C GLU A 93 18.02 -5.54 -1.20
N ILE A 94 16.80 -5.78 -0.69
CA ILE A 94 16.44 -7.03 -0.02
C ILE A 94 15.15 -7.61 -0.63
N GLU A 95 14.90 -8.87 -0.34
CA GLU A 95 13.65 -9.55 -0.61
C GLU A 95 13.35 -10.56 0.50
N ILE A 96 12.12 -11.03 0.56
CA ILE A 96 11.71 -12.03 1.54
C ILE A 96 11.55 -13.38 0.84
N GLN A 97 12.36 -14.34 1.21
CA GLN A 97 12.14 -15.73 0.81
C GLN A 97 10.99 -16.31 1.62
N ILE A 98 9.87 -16.57 0.96
CA ILE A 98 8.65 -17.06 1.61
C ILE A 98 8.83 -18.52 2.04
N GLU A 99 8.63 -18.78 3.30
CA GLU A 99 8.56 -20.13 3.87
C GLU A 99 7.11 -20.58 4.02
N ASN A 100 6.26 -19.67 4.55
CA ASN A 100 4.85 -19.95 4.77
C ASN A 100 3.99 -18.71 4.48
N PHE A 101 2.70 -18.93 4.22
CA PHE A 101 1.73 -17.84 4.11
C PHE A 101 0.36 -18.23 4.64
N GLU A 102 -0.41 -17.23 5.02
CA GLU A 102 -1.80 -17.35 5.47
C GLU A 102 -2.67 -16.37 4.69
N LEU A 103 -3.80 -16.84 4.16
CA LEU A 103 -4.80 -16.01 3.51
C LEU A 103 -5.64 -15.30 4.58
N LEU A 104 -5.53 -13.98 4.67
CA LEU A 104 -6.29 -13.16 5.62
C LEU A 104 -7.60 -12.64 5.03
N GLY A 105 -7.63 -12.33 3.74
CA GLY A 105 -8.83 -11.85 3.07
C GLY A 105 -8.72 -12.00 1.55
N SER A 106 -9.64 -12.74 0.95
CA SER A 106 -9.69 -12.93 -0.51
C SER A 106 -10.22 -11.68 -1.22
N CYS A 107 -9.70 -11.42 -2.40
CA CYS A 107 -10.20 -10.41 -3.30
C CYS A 107 -10.86 -11.06 -4.52
N LYS A 108 -11.96 -10.48 -4.99
CA LYS A 108 -12.55 -10.79 -6.29
C LYS A 108 -11.91 -9.91 -7.36
N GLU A 109 -12.27 -10.12 -8.62
CA GLU A 109 -11.85 -9.25 -9.71
C GLU A 109 -12.22 -7.79 -9.41
N LEU A 110 -11.23 -6.89 -9.53
CA LEU A 110 -11.41 -5.49 -9.20
C LEU A 110 -12.04 -4.73 -10.36
N PRO A 111 -13.13 -3.99 -10.13
CA PRO A 111 -13.74 -3.16 -11.16
C PRO A 111 -12.89 -1.93 -11.50
N LEU A 112 -11.96 -1.55 -10.63
CA LEU A 112 -11.01 -0.46 -10.77
C LEU A 112 -9.64 -0.94 -10.29
N PRO A 113 -8.69 -1.25 -11.19
CA PRO A 113 -7.31 -1.54 -10.79
C PRO A 113 -6.68 -0.36 -10.06
N VAL A 114 -6.06 -0.64 -8.92
CA VAL A 114 -5.52 0.41 -8.03
C VAL A 114 -4.12 0.87 -8.47
N PHE A 115 -3.37 0.01 -9.19
CA PHE A 115 -1.95 0.21 -9.52
C PHE A 115 -1.67 0.21 -11.01
N THR A 116 -2.50 0.87 -11.77
CA THR A 116 -2.26 1.12 -13.20
C THR A 116 -2.30 2.62 -13.45
N ASP A 117 -1.54 3.07 -14.44
CA ASP A 117 -1.59 4.44 -14.95
C ASP A 117 -2.83 4.70 -15.81
N GLN A 118 -3.72 3.71 -15.91
CA GLN A 118 -4.95 3.82 -16.68
C GLN A 118 -5.89 4.83 -16.04
N GLU A 119 -6.37 5.77 -16.84
CA GLU A 119 -7.43 6.69 -16.44
C GLU A 119 -8.80 6.00 -16.54
N TYR A 120 -9.66 6.31 -15.59
CA TYR A 120 -11.04 5.84 -15.52
C TYR A 120 -11.99 7.02 -15.50
N SER A 121 -13.20 6.82 -16.03
CA SER A 121 -14.24 7.85 -15.98
C SER A 121 -14.55 8.22 -14.52
N GLU A 122 -14.95 9.47 -14.33
CA GLU A 122 -15.28 9.98 -13.00
C GLU A 122 -16.40 9.16 -12.34
N GLU A 123 -17.38 8.72 -13.13
CA GLU A 123 -18.48 7.87 -12.66
C GLU A 123 -17.97 6.57 -12.00
N ILE A 124 -17.04 5.86 -12.64
CA ILE A 124 -16.44 4.63 -12.09
C ILE A 124 -15.63 4.94 -10.84
N ARG A 125 -14.86 6.03 -10.86
CA ARG A 125 -14.05 6.48 -9.72
C ARG A 125 -14.89 6.85 -8.51
N LEU A 126 -16.03 7.51 -8.72
CA LEU A 126 -16.97 7.86 -7.66
C LEU A 126 -17.71 6.63 -7.12
N LYS A 127 -18.17 5.74 -8.02
CA LYS A 127 -18.84 4.49 -7.64
C LYS A 127 -17.95 3.58 -6.79
N TYR A 128 -16.66 3.49 -7.13
CA TYR A 128 -15.69 2.67 -6.41
C TYR A 128 -14.66 3.52 -5.66
N ARG A 129 -15.12 4.58 -5.01
CA ARG A 129 -14.28 5.58 -4.35
C ARG A 129 -13.27 5.00 -3.36
N PHE A 130 -13.64 3.92 -2.67
CA PHE A 130 -12.74 3.22 -1.74
C PHE A 130 -11.51 2.58 -2.44
N LEU A 131 -11.61 2.21 -3.72
CA LEU A 131 -10.48 1.76 -4.54
C LEU A 131 -9.68 2.96 -5.08
N ASP A 132 -10.37 3.98 -5.59
CA ASP A 132 -9.75 5.19 -6.12
C ASP A 132 -8.86 5.89 -5.07
N LEU A 133 -9.29 5.94 -3.81
CA LEU A 133 -8.51 6.48 -2.69
C LEU A 133 -7.23 5.68 -2.37
N ARG A 134 -7.09 4.45 -2.86
CA ARG A 134 -5.88 3.65 -2.73
C ARG A 134 -4.87 3.90 -3.84
N ARG A 135 -5.26 4.54 -4.94
CA ARG A 135 -4.35 4.94 -6.02
C ARG A 135 -3.33 5.93 -5.46
N GLN A 136 -2.07 5.76 -5.83
CA GLN A 136 -0.96 6.50 -5.23
C GLN A 136 -1.17 8.02 -5.32
N GLU A 137 -1.47 8.53 -6.50
CA GLU A 137 -1.71 9.96 -6.71
C GLU A 137 -2.84 10.51 -5.83
N MET A 138 -3.97 9.79 -5.78
CA MET A 138 -5.11 10.21 -4.98
C MET A 138 -4.80 10.15 -3.48
N HIS A 139 -4.10 9.11 -3.05
CA HIS A 139 -3.65 8.97 -1.67
C HIS A 139 -2.71 10.12 -1.25
N GLU A 140 -1.72 10.45 -2.08
CA GLU A 140 -0.80 11.55 -1.83
C GLU A 140 -1.52 12.90 -1.75
N ASN A 141 -2.49 13.15 -2.64
CA ASN A 141 -3.32 14.36 -2.63
C ASN A 141 -4.14 14.49 -1.32
N ILE A 142 -4.73 13.39 -0.84
CA ILE A 142 -5.47 13.38 0.42
C ILE A 142 -4.54 13.64 1.61
N ILE A 143 -3.37 13.01 1.64
CA ILE A 143 -2.36 13.25 2.69
C ILE A 143 -1.89 14.71 2.67
N LEU A 144 -1.59 15.26 1.49
CA LEU A 144 -1.19 16.66 1.35
C LEU A 144 -2.29 17.60 1.87
N ARG A 145 -3.55 17.38 1.45
CA ARG A 145 -4.70 18.15 1.94
C ARG A 145 -4.83 18.10 3.46
N SER A 146 -4.70 16.91 4.04
CA SER A 146 -4.75 16.73 5.49
C SER A 146 -3.66 17.52 6.22
N LYS A 147 -2.42 17.47 5.70
CA LYS A 147 -1.29 18.23 6.26
C LYS A 147 -1.51 19.73 6.18
N VAL A 148 -1.99 20.24 5.05
CA VAL A 148 -2.28 21.68 4.84
C VAL A 148 -3.36 22.13 5.83
N ILE A 149 -4.46 21.39 5.95
CA ILE A 149 -5.54 21.73 6.88
C ILE A 149 -5.03 21.72 8.34
N SER A 150 -4.27 20.71 8.72
CA SER A 150 -3.67 20.61 10.07
C SER A 150 -2.73 21.77 10.35
N PHE A 151 -1.88 22.14 9.39
CA PHE A 151 -0.99 23.29 9.49
C PHE A 151 -1.76 24.60 9.67
N ILE A 152 -2.78 24.84 8.86
CA ILE A 152 -3.64 26.03 8.96
C ILE A 152 -4.30 26.09 10.35
N ARG A 153 -4.90 24.97 10.80
CA ARG A 153 -5.57 24.91 12.12
C ARG A 153 -4.59 25.19 13.26
N SER A 154 -3.40 24.59 13.26
CA SER A 154 -2.42 24.80 14.30
C SER A 154 -1.93 26.24 14.37
N ASN A 155 -1.66 26.88 13.23
CA ASN A 155 -1.22 28.28 13.18
C ASN A 155 -2.33 29.27 13.57
N ILE A 156 -3.59 29.00 13.24
CA ILE A 156 -4.70 29.85 13.62
C ILE A 156 -4.99 29.70 15.14
N SER A 157 -4.95 28.47 15.66
CA SER A 157 -5.16 28.18 17.07
C SER A 157 -4.12 28.82 17.99
N SER A 158 -2.85 28.85 17.53
CA SER A 158 -1.74 29.42 18.31
C SER A 158 -1.82 30.96 18.43
N LYS A 159 -2.55 31.65 17.55
CA LYS A 159 -2.70 33.11 17.51
C LYS A 159 -3.94 33.67 18.20
N ASN A 160 -4.64 32.87 19.02
CA ASN A 160 -5.85 33.31 19.75
C ASN A 160 -6.92 33.98 18.88
N MET A 161 -7.03 33.61 17.59
CA MET A 161 -7.93 34.27 16.67
C MET A 161 -9.29 33.57 16.60
N LYS A 162 -10.35 34.30 16.99
CA LYS A 162 -11.77 33.94 16.80
C LYS A 162 -12.15 33.67 15.31
N ILE A 163 -11.25 33.93 14.39
CA ILE A 163 -11.36 33.69 12.93
C ILE A 163 -11.39 32.17 12.60
N THR A 164 -10.91 31.29 13.47
CA THR A 164 -10.82 29.84 13.23
C THR A 164 -12.19 29.23 12.91
N VAL A 165 -13.22 29.65 13.60
CA VAL A 165 -14.59 29.14 13.42
C VAL A 165 -15.14 29.60 12.07
N TYR A 166 -14.84 30.84 11.67
CA TYR A 166 -15.36 31.44 10.44
C TYR A 166 -14.73 30.82 9.18
N ILE A 167 -13.43 30.56 9.19
CA ILE A 167 -12.71 29.91 8.06
C ILE A 167 -13.10 28.43 7.97
N SER A 168 -13.27 27.72 9.09
CA SER A 168 -13.75 26.34 9.09
C SER A 168 -15.17 26.25 8.54
N TYR A 169 -16.02 27.21 8.85
CA TYR A 169 -17.39 27.30 8.34
C TYR A 169 -17.41 27.63 6.83
N LEU A 170 -16.57 28.54 6.37
CA LEU A 170 -16.41 28.91 4.94
C LEU A 170 -15.89 27.73 4.09
N LEU A 171 -14.90 26.98 4.61
CA LEU A 171 -14.36 25.80 3.93
C LEU A 171 -15.37 24.65 3.88
N ALA A 172 -16.14 24.45 4.94
CA ALA A 172 -17.23 23.47 4.96
C ALA A 172 -18.39 23.88 4.04
N TYR A 173 -18.73 25.16 4.00
CA TYR A 173 -19.78 25.70 3.14
C TYR A 173 -19.41 25.59 1.66
N ASN A 174 -18.16 25.93 1.28
CA ASN A 174 -17.69 25.80 -0.09
C ASN A 174 -17.58 24.35 -0.55
N SER A 175 -17.21 23.41 0.33
CA SER A 175 -17.18 21.99 -0.01
C SER A 175 -18.60 21.39 -0.19
N LEU A 176 -19.60 21.93 0.48
CA LEU A 176 -21.01 21.56 0.29
C LEU A 176 -21.61 22.14 -1.00
N GLN A 177 -21.18 23.33 -1.43
CA GLN A 177 -21.62 23.94 -2.69
C GLN A 177 -21.09 23.18 -3.91
N VAL A 178 -19.88 22.66 -3.87
CA VAL A 178 -19.29 21.84 -4.97
C VAL A 178 -20.03 20.50 -5.15
N ILE A 179 -20.70 20.00 -4.09
CA ILE A 179 -21.49 18.76 -4.17
C ILE A 179 -22.90 19.00 -4.76
N ASN A 180 -23.39 20.24 -4.75
CA ASN A 180 -24.74 20.57 -5.23
C ASN A 180 -24.81 21.09 -6.68
N PHE A 181 -23.68 21.15 -7.40
CA PHE A 181 -23.61 21.59 -8.79
C PHE A 181 -23.09 20.49 -9.75
N SER A 182 -23.26 19.21 -9.38
CA SER A 182 -22.95 18.08 -10.27
C SER A 182 -24.19 17.24 -10.48
#